data_b5f01fc077fb11d3093a86ce7735238e
#
_entry.id   b5f01fc077fb11d3093a86ce7735238e
#
_cell.length_a   1.000
_cell.length_b   1.000
_cell.length_c   1.000
_cell.angle_alpha   90.00
_cell.angle_beta   90.00
_cell.angle_gamma   90.00
#
_symmetry.space_group_name_H-M   'P 1'
#
loop_
_entity.id
_entity.type
_entity.pdbx_description
1 polymer ?
#
loop_
_entity_poly.entity_id
_entity_poly.type
_entity_poly.pdbx_seq_one_letter_code
_entity_poly.pdbx_strand_id
1 'polypeptide(L)'
;SAQHLLGKQGLLPTPPIPEDLPCVELTENARQVLVRRFVRRGEEGEPVETPEEMFWRVAYHIATAEEAYREALRSTYSVGGADVMAVRSTYSVARDFYTLLSSKKFFPNSPTFTGAGTPLGQLAACFVLPISDDMGRAQAGIFQSLRDAALIQQTGGGNGFSFSRLRPKGALVKSSAGQATGPVGFLRVYDHAFGEIAQGGTRRGANMGVLRVDHPDI
;
A
#
# COMPACT_ATOMS: atom_id res chain seq x y z
N SER A 1 -0.55 -21.02 -11.98
CA SER A 1 -0.18 -19.61 -12.20
C SER A 1 -1.34 -18.73 -11.73
N ALA A 2 -1.05 -17.61 -11.08
CA ALA A 2 -2.05 -16.68 -10.53
C ALA A 2 -3.04 -16.12 -11.57
N GLN A 3 -2.70 -16.18 -12.85
CA GLN A 3 -3.55 -15.69 -13.95
C GLN A 3 -4.86 -16.51 -14.14
N HIS A 4 -4.91 -17.76 -13.71
CA HIS A 4 -6.15 -18.58 -13.80
C HIS A 4 -7.17 -18.27 -12.69
N LEU A 5 -6.79 -17.53 -11.64
CA LEU A 5 -7.68 -17.14 -10.54
C LEU A 5 -8.32 -15.76 -10.74
N LEU A 6 -7.94 -15.04 -11.81
CA LEU A 6 -8.49 -13.72 -12.08
C LEU A 6 -9.81 -13.87 -12.84
N GLY A 7 -10.86 -13.23 -12.34
CA GLY A 7 -12.08 -13.02 -13.10
C GLY A 7 -11.80 -12.22 -14.38
N LYS A 8 -12.78 -12.16 -15.28
CA LYS A 8 -12.69 -11.51 -16.62
C LYS A 8 -12.17 -10.06 -16.63
N GLN A 9 -11.94 -9.46 -15.47
CA GLN A 9 -11.62 -8.03 -15.29
C GLN A 9 -10.33 -7.79 -14.46
N GLY A 10 -9.49 -8.82 -14.28
CA GLY A 10 -8.27 -8.71 -13.49
C GLY A 10 -8.49 -8.48 -11.99
N LEU A 11 -9.68 -8.79 -11.47
CA LEU A 11 -10.02 -8.76 -10.06
C LEU A 11 -10.02 -10.16 -9.46
N LEU A 12 -9.69 -10.27 -8.19
CA LEU A 12 -9.89 -11.49 -7.42
C LEU A 12 -11.39 -11.74 -7.23
N PRO A 13 -11.82 -13.02 -7.15
CA PRO A 13 -13.22 -13.36 -6.98
C PRO A 13 -13.81 -12.69 -5.74
N THR A 14 -14.92 -11.99 -5.93
CA THR A 14 -15.68 -11.34 -4.86
C THR A 14 -17.11 -11.89 -4.90
N PRO A 15 -17.67 -12.33 -3.77
CA PRO A 15 -19.06 -12.78 -3.74
C PRO A 15 -20.02 -11.62 -4.08
N PRO A 16 -21.25 -11.92 -4.54
CA PRO A 16 -22.27 -10.91 -4.79
C PRO A 16 -22.55 -10.07 -3.54
N ILE A 17 -22.95 -8.82 -3.74
CA ILE A 17 -23.41 -7.95 -2.65
C ILE A 17 -24.66 -8.57 -2.01
N PRO A 18 -24.72 -8.77 -0.68
CA PRO A 18 -25.91 -9.21 0.00
C PRO A 18 -27.08 -8.24 -0.21
N GLU A 19 -28.25 -8.78 -0.53
CA GLU A 19 -29.45 -7.98 -0.84
C GLU A 19 -29.97 -7.14 0.35
N ASP A 20 -29.64 -7.55 1.56
CA ASP A 20 -30.04 -6.88 2.80
C ASP A 20 -29.08 -5.78 3.27
N LEU A 21 -28.02 -5.50 2.51
CA LEU A 21 -27.11 -4.40 2.81
C LEU A 21 -27.70 -3.04 2.43
N PRO A 22 -27.35 -1.97 3.18
CA PRO A 22 -27.88 -0.64 2.91
C PRO A 22 -27.42 -0.13 1.52
N CYS A 23 -28.32 0.54 0.83
CA CYS A 23 -27.98 1.27 -0.39
C CYS A 23 -26.98 2.40 -0.11
N VAL A 24 -26.14 2.71 -1.07
CA VAL A 24 -25.19 3.82 -0.97
C VAL A 24 -25.83 5.11 -1.48
N GLU A 25 -26.10 6.04 -0.57
CA GLU A 25 -26.58 7.37 -0.93
C GLU A 25 -25.40 8.28 -1.31
N LEU A 26 -25.24 8.58 -2.59
CA LEU A 26 -24.21 9.47 -3.11
C LEU A 26 -24.84 10.66 -3.82
N THR A 27 -24.23 11.83 -3.62
CA THR A 27 -24.50 12.97 -4.50
C THR A 27 -23.98 12.65 -5.91
N GLU A 28 -24.54 13.31 -6.93
CA GLU A 28 -24.09 13.12 -8.31
C GLU A 28 -22.58 13.38 -8.46
N ASN A 29 -22.07 14.44 -7.85
CA ASN A 29 -20.64 14.75 -7.86
C ASN A 29 -19.80 13.65 -7.22
N ALA A 30 -20.22 13.11 -6.06
CA ALA A 30 -19.53 12.03 -5.39
C ALA A 30 -19.49 10.77 -6.27
N ARG A 31 -20.61 10.41 -6.89
CA ARG A 31 -20.70 9.28 -7.82
C ARG A 31 -19.76 9.45 -9.01
N GLN A 32 -19.74 10.60 -9.61
CA GLN A 32 -18.84 10.89 -10.73
C GLN A 32 -17.37 10.80 -10.35
N VAL A 33 -16.99 11.31 -9.17
CA VAL A 33 -15.61 11.21 -8.66
C VAL A 33 -15.21 9.76 -8.43
N LEU A 34 -16.07 8.96 -7.78
CA LEU A 34 -15.81 7.54 -7.54
C LEU A 34 -15.63 6.78 -8.85
N VAL A 35 -16.54 6.96 -9.80
CA VAL A 35 -16.48 6.29 -11.11
C VAL A 35 -15.25 6.70 -11.90
N ARG A 36 -14.86 7.97 -11.87
CA ARG A 36 -13.69 8.45 -12.63
C ARG A 36 -12.36 8.02 -12.03
N ARG A 37 -12.25 7.92 -10.71
CA ARG A 37 -10.96 7.79 -10.02
C ARG A 37 -10.71 6.45 -9.34
N PHE A 38 -11.74 5.74 -8.93
CA PHE A 38 -11.59 4.61 -8.02
C PHE A 38 -12.22 3.31 -8.51
N VAL A 39 -13.33 3.42 -9.24
CA VAL A 39 -13.99 2.27 -9.87
C VAL A 39 -13.05 1.62 -10.87
N ARG A 40 -13.02 0.30 -10.87
CA ARG A 40 -12.21 -0.49 -11.77
C ARG A 40 -12.67 -0.30 -13.21
N ARG A 41 -11.67 -0.26 -14.11
CA ARG A 41 -11.90 -0.10 -15.55
C ARG A 41 -11.45 -1.35 -16.29
N GLY A 42 -12.20 -1.70 -17.32
CA GLY A 42 -11.86 -2.74 -18.27
C GLY A 42 -10.76 -2.29 -19.26
N GLU A 43 -10.47 -3.15 -20.22
CA GLU A 43 -9.41 -2.92 -21.21
C GLU A 43 -9.69 -1.71 -22.12
N GLU A 44 -10.95 -1.44 -22.40
CA GLU A 44 -11.39 -0.29 -23.23
C GLU A 44 -11.62 1.00 -22.39
N GLY A 45 -11.33 0.94 -21.08
CA GLY A 45 -11.46 2.07 -20.17
C GLY A 45 -12.87 2.27 -19.58
N GLU A 46 -13.82 1.38 -19.87
CA GLU A 46 -15.18 1.39 -19.33
C GLU A 46 -15.20 0.98 -17.85
N PRO A 47 -16.10 1.52 -17.02
CA PRO A 47 -16.29 1.04 -15.65
C PRO A 47 -16.81 -0.40 -15.66
N VAL A 48 -16.16 -1.29 -14.89
CA VAL A 48 -16.55 -2.72 -14.80
C VAL A 48 -17.21 -3.08 -13.46
N GLU A 49 -17.38 -2.11 -12.61
CA GLU A 49 -18.11 -2.22 -11.34
C GLU A 49 -18.82 -0.91 -11.03
N THR A 50 -19.86 -0.96 -10.22
CA THR A 50 -20.52 0.22 -9.63
C THR A 50 -19.79 0.69 -8.38
N PRO A 51 -20.04 1.90 -7.85
CA PRO A 51 -19.52 2.32 -6.56
C PRO A 51 -19.92 1.38 -5.41
N GLU A 52 -21.11 0.81 -5.45
CA GLU A 52 -21.61 -0.15 -4.49
C GLU A 52 -20.80 -1.46 -4.53
N GLU A 53 -20.57 -1.98 -5.72
CA GLU A 53 -19.72 -3.17 -5.94
C GLU A 53 -18.27 -2.91 -5.53
N MET A 54 -17.73 -1.73 -5.81
CA MET A 54 -16.42 -1.32 -5.34
C MET A 54 -16.34 -1.32 -3.81
N PHE A 55 -17.34 -0.75 -3.11
CA PHE A 55 -17.36 -0.75 -1.64
C PHE A 55 -17.43 -2.16 -1.08
N TRP A 56 -18.23 -3.03 -1.70
CA TRP A 56 -18.33 -4.43 -1.28
C TRP A 56 -17.02 -5.20 -1.55
N ARG A 57 -16.41 -5.03 -2.72
CA ARG A 57 -15.11 -5.62 -3.04
C ARG A 57 -14.06 -5.22 -2.02
N VAL A 58 -13.94 -3.92 -1.71
CA VAL A 58 -13.00 -3.41 -0.72
C VAL A 58 -13.27 -4.02 0.65
N ALA A 59 -14.51 -3.96 1.11
CA ALA A 59 -14.92 -4.49 2.41
C ALA A 59 -14.62 -5.99 2.54
N TYR A 60 -14.95 -6.77 1.52
CA TYR A 60 -14.74 -8.22 1.51
C TYR A 60 -13.24 -8.58 1.53
N HIS A 61 -12.45 -8.00 0.63
CA HIS A 61 -11.02 -8.34 0.53
C HIS A 61 -10.20 -7.84 1.72
N ILE A 62 -10.58 -6.76 2.37
CA ILE A 62 -9.95 -6.36 3.64
C ILE A 62 -10.34 -7.35 4.75
N ALA A 63 -11.59 -7.78 4.79
CA ALA A 63 -12.07 -8.74 5.79
C ALA A 63 -11.46 -10.15 5.65
N THR A 64 -10.88 -10.52 4.51
CA THR A 64 -10.18 -11.80 4.36
C THR A 64 -9.00 -11.96 5.32
N ALA A 65 -8.46 -10.86 5.86
CA ALA A 65 -7.44 -10.91 6.91
C ALA A 65 -7.89 -11.68 8.16
N GLU A 66 -9.21 -11.76 8.42
CA GLU A 66 -9.77 -12.56 9.54
C GLU A 66 -9.45 -14.05 9.41
N GLU A 67 -9.28 -14.55 8.20
CA GLU A 67 -8.91 -15.96 7.97
C GLU A 67 -7.51 -16.26 8.49
N ALA A 68 -6.55 -15.35 8.29
CA ALA A 68 -5.20 -15.49 8.81
C ALA A 68 -5.17 -15.48 10.35
N TYR A 69 -5.99 -14.63 10.97
CA TYR A 69 -6.12 -14.62 12.43
C TYR A 69 -6.73 -15.91 12.97
N ARG A 70 -7.75 -16.46 12.29
CA ARG A 70 -8.33 -17.77 12.65
C ARG A 70 -7.30 -18.88 12.55
N GLU A 71 -6.54 -18.92 11.47
CA GLU A 71 -5.52 -19.95 11.27
C GLU A 71 -4.42 -19.86 12.32
N ALA A 72 -3.96 -18.64 12.63
CA ALA A 72 -2.99 -18.39 13.69
C ALA A 72 -3.52 -18.84 15.06
N LEU A 73 -4.77 -18.57 15.39
CA LEU A 73 -5.38 -19.04 16.64
C LEU A 73 -5.50 -20.57 16.68
N ARG A 74 -5.91 -21.22 15.60
CA ARG A 74 -5.97 -22.68 15.50
C ARG A 74 -4.61 -23.33 15.69
N SER A 75 -3.54 -22.74 15.15
CA SER A 75 -2.17 -23.28 15.27
C SER A 75 -1.59 -23.07 16.68
N THR A 76 -1.99 -22.00 17.37
CA THR A 76 -1.47 -21.67 18.71
C THR A 76 -2.22 -22.41 19.82
N TYR A 77 -3.53 -22.61 19.68
CA TYR A 77 -4.40 -23.28 20.65
C TYR A 77 -4.85 -24.62 20.12
N SER A 78 -4.04 -25.64 20.29
CA SER A 78 -4.36 -27.03 19.89
C SER A 78 -5.42 -27.70 20.77
N VAL A 79 -5.99 -27.02 21.76
CA VAL A 79 -6.98 -27.57 22.70
C VAL A 79 -8.11 -26.57 22.95
N GLY A 80 -9.32 -26.90 22.54
CA GLY A 80 -10.58 -26.32 23.03
C GLY A 80 -11.15 -25.16 22.21
N GLY A 81 -12.03 -25.52 21.31
CA GLY A 81 -12.74 -24.71 20.29
C GLY A 81 -13.51 -23.45 20.68
N ALA A 82 -13.47 -22.96 21.91
CA ALA A 82 -14.24 -21.77 22.31
C ALA A 82 -13.64 -20.45 21.77
N ASP A 83 -12.31 -20.29 21.83
CA ASP A 83 -11.67 -19.03 21.41
C ASP A 83 -11.61 -18.86 19.88
N VAL A 84 -11.53 -19.97 19.12
CA VAL A 84 -11.58 -19.93 17.65
C VAL A 84 -12.98 -19.55 17.14
N MET A 85 -14.02 -19.88 17.90
CA MET A 85 -15.40 -19.46 17.60
C MET A 85 -15.65 -17.97 17.88
N ALA A 86 -14.85 -17.31 18.71
CA ALA A 86 -14.94 -15.88 18.98
C ALA A 86 -14.48 -15.00 17.83
N VAL A 87 -13.66 -15.52 16.88
CA VAL A 87 -13.24 -14.78 15.68
C VAL A 87 -14.41 -14.69 14.71
N ARG A 88 -14.82 -13.48 14.43
CA ARG A 88 -15.90 -13.17 13.50
C ARG A 88 -15.62 -13.75 12.10
N SER A 89 -16.66 -14.15 11.38
CA SER A 89 -16.49 -14.62 10.00
C SER A 89 -16.07 -13.47 9.08
N THR A 90 -15.24 -13.75 8.08
CA THR A 90 -14.89 -12.83 7.00
C THR A 90 -16.12 -12.10 6.47
N TYR A 91 -17.19 -12.82 6.24
CA TYR A 91 -18.43 -12.26 5.73
C TYR A 91 -19.09 -11.28 6.71
N SER A 92 -19.10 -11.60 8.01
CA SER A 92 -19.64 -10.71 9.04
C SER A 92 -18.84 -9.41 9.16
N VAL A 93 -17.51 -9.49 9.10
CA VAL A 93 -16.63 -8.32 9.15
C VAL A 93 -16.76 -7.49 7.86
N ALA A 94 -16.87 -8.14 6.71
CA ALA A 94 -17.09 -7.46 5.44
C ALA A 94 -18.39 -6.64 5.43
N ARG A 95 -19.46 -7.14 6.03
CA ARG A 95 -20.74 -6.41 6.17
C ARG A 95 -20.59 -5.14 7.01
N ASP A 96 -19.83 -5.21 8.11
CA ASP A 96 -19.56 -4.03 8.93
C ASP A 96 -18.72 -2.99 8.17
N PHE A 97 -17.66 -3.43 7.46
CA PHE A 97 -16.86 -2.53 6.65
C PHE A 97 -17.66 -1.88 5.53
N TYR A 98 -18.50 -2.65 4.84
CA TYR A 98 -19.42 -2.08 3.86
C TYR A 98 -20.35 -1.06 4.46
N THR A 99 -20.92 -1.34 5.64
CA THR A 99 -21.81 -0.41 6.34
C THR A 99 -21.10 0.88 6.72
N LEU A 100 -19.83 0.81 7.15
CA LEU A 100 -19.02 2.00 7.44
C LEU A 100 -18.77 2.84 6.18
N LEU A 101 -18.47 2.20 5.05
CA LEU A 101 -18.23 2.87 3.76
C LEU A 101 -19.54 3.48 3.23
N SER A 102 -20.62 2.71 3.15
CA SER A 102 -21.91 3.14 2.59
C SER A 102 -22.53 4.26 3.39
N SER A 103 -22.41 4.24 4.74
CA SER A 103 -22.88 5.32 5.62
C SER A 103 -21.95 6.53 5.70
N LYS A 104 -20.83 6.51 4.99
CA LYS A 104 -19.81 7.59 4.98
C LYS A 104 -19.18 7.88 6.35
N LYS A 105 -19.24 6.93 7.28
CA LYS A 105 -18.61 7.05 8.60
C LYS A 105 -17.11 6.79 8.58
N PHE A 106 -16.64 6.06 7.59
CA PHE A 106 -15.23 5.80 7.33
C PHE A 106 -14.93 5.77 5.84
N PHE A 107 -13.82 6.36 5.45
CA PHE A 107 -13.35 6.36 4.07
C PHE A 107 -11.84 6.10 4.05
N PRO A 108 -11.35 4.96 3.53
CA PRO A 108 -9.93 4.65 3.50
C PRO A 108 -9.20 5.51 2.48
N ASN A 109 -7.87 5.39 2.46
CA ASN A 109 -7.04 6.05 1.45
C ASN A 109 -7.33 5.51 0.04
N SER A 110 -6.96 6.27 -0.98
CA SER A 110 -7.19 5.94 -2.39
C SER A 110 -6.63 4.55 -2.80
N PRO A 111 -5.41 4.14 -2.42
CA PRO A 111 -4.89 2.81 -2.76
C PRO A 111 -5.74 1.66 -2.24
N THR A 112 -6.42 1.81 -1.12
CA THR A 112 -7.34 0.77 -0.63
C THR A 112 -8.48 0.54 -1.61
N PHE A 113 -9.08 1.60 -2.16
CA PHE A 113 -10.13 1.48 -3.18
C PHE A 113 -9.62 0.86 -4.47
N THR A 114 -8.43 1.22 -4.93
CA THR A 114 -7.89 0.75 -6.20
C THR A 114 -7.15 -0.58 -6.08
N GLY A 115 -6.62 -0.92 -4.91
CA GLY A 115 -5.76 -2.09 -4.68
C GLY A 115 -6.44 -3.29 -4.03
N ALA A 116 -7.47 -3.09 -3.19
CA ALA A 116 -8.16 -4.21 -2.55
C ALA A 116 -8.85 -5.11 -3.60
N GLY A 117 -8.66 -6.42 -3.49
CA GLY A 117 -9.19 -7.39 -4.45
C GLY A 117 -8.47 -7.38 -5.82
N THR A 118 -7.27 -6.84 -5.90
CA THR A 118 -6.41 -6.92 -7.08
C THR A 118 -5.20 -7.82 -6.83
N PRO A 119 -4.55 -8.37 -7.88
CA PRO A 119 -3.35 -9.19 -7.72
C PRO A 119 -2.19 -8.47 -7.03
N LEU A 120 -2.07 -7.15 -7.23
CA LEU A 120 -1.05 -6.36 -6.57
C LEU A 120 -1.29 -6.21 -5.07
N GLY A 121 -2.56 -6.04 -4.66
CA GLY A 121 -2.96 -5.98 -3.26
C GLY A 121 -2.34 -4.83 -2.44
N GLN A 122 -1.82 -3.78 -3.08
CA GLN A 122 -1.24 -2.65 -2.36
C GLN A 122 -2.33 -1.75 -1.81
N LEU A 123 -2.38 -1.63 -0.48
CA LEU A 123 -3.42 -0.89 0.23
C LEU A 123 -2.92 0.42 0.84
N ALA A 124 -1.60 0.60 0.95
CA ALA A 124 -0.99 1.79 1.53
C ALA A 124 -0.52 2.77 0.46
N ALA A 125 -0.63 4.05 0.79
CA ALA A 125 -0.24 5.15 -0.10
C ALA A 125 1.23 5.53 0.03
N CYS A 126 1.76 5.47 1.27
CA CYS A 126 3.06 6.02 1.63
C CYS A 126 3.80 5.07 2.57
N PHE A 127 5.10 4.98 2.37
CA PHE A 127 5.98 4.09 3.11
C PHE A 127 7.16 4.88 3.65
N VAL A 128 7.57 4.58 4.88
CA VAL A 128 8.79 5.13 5.46
C VAL A 128 9.86 4.04 5.45
N LEU A 129 10.95 4.29 4.73
CA LEU A 129 12.05 3.36 4.60
C LEU A 129 13.25 3.85 5.41
N PRO A 130 13.84 3.01 6.27
CA PRO A 130 15.02 3.38 7.03
C PRO A 130 16.25 3.48 6.12
N ILE A 131 17.15 4.44 6.42
CA ILE A 131 18.47 4.52 5.81
C ILE A 131 19.52 4.46 6.92
N SER A 132 20.40 3.47 6.85
CA SER A 132 21.59 3.35 7.69
C SER A 132 22.84 3.86 6.95
N ASP A 133 23.86 4.25 7.70
CA ASP A 133 25.13 4.74 7.17
C ASP A 133 26.00 3.58 6.61
N ASP A 134 25.46 2.92 5.63
CA ASP A 134 25.99 1.74 4.94
C ASP A 134 25.56 1.75 3.47
N MET A 135 26.43 1.31 2.56
CA MET A 135 26.14 1.36 1.12
C MET A 135 25.06 0.36 0.66
N GLY A 136 24.93 -0.77 1.31
CA GLY A 136 23.95 -1.79 0.89
C GLY A 136 24.24 -3.20 1.42
N ARG A 137 25.15 -3.33 2.39
CA ARG A 137 25.41 -4.61 3.07
C ARG A 137 24.34 -4.94 4.09
N ALA A 138 23.86 -3.90 4.79
CA ALA A 138 22.74 -4.01 5.70
C ALA A 138 21.41 -3.88 4.98
N GLN A 139 20.34 -4.47 5.52
CA GLN A 139 18.99 -4.42 4.98
C GLN A 139 18.47 -2.97 4.80
N ALA A 140 18.92 -2.03 5.65
CA ALA A 140 18.58 -0.61 5.58
C ALA A 140 19.71 0.22 4.93
N GLY A 141 20.64 -0.38 4.20
CA GLY A 141 21.71 0.34 3.51
C GLY A 141 21.17 1.27 2.43
N ILE A 142 21.94 2.30 2.09
CA ILE A 142 21.52 3.38 1.17
C ILE A 142 20.95 2.83 -0.14
N PHE A 143 21.68 1.96 -0.84
CA PHE A 143 21.25 1.42 -2.12
C PHE A 143 20.21 0.30 -1.99
N GLN A 144 20.17 -0.41 -0.86
CA GLN A 144 19.10 -1.37 -0.58
C GLN A 144 17.77 -0.64 -0.39
N SER A 145 17.75 0.44 0.40
CA SER A 145 16.55 1.27 0.58
C SER A 145 16.11 1.93 -0.72
N LEU A 146 17.06 2.34 -1.59
CA LEU A 146 16.73 2.86 -2.92
C LEU A 146 16.06 1.80 -3.81
N ARG A 147 16.57 0.56 -3.80
CA ARG A 147 15.96 -0.56 -4.53
C ARG A 147 14.53 -0.82 -4.06
N ASP A 148 14.31 -0.89 -2.75
CA ASP A 148 13.00 -1.18 -2.18
C ASP A 148 12.02 -0.04 -2.48
N ALA A 149 12.47 1.20 -2.39
CA ALA A 149 11.70 2.37 -2.79
C ALA A 149 11.32 2.39 -4.26
N ALA A 150 12.23 1.97 -5.14
CA ALA A 150 11.96 1.88 -6.58
C ALA A 150 10.81 0.90 -6.88
N LEU A 151 10.79 -0.26 -6.22
CA LEU A 151 9.71 -1.25 -6.34
C LEU A 151 8.38 -0.69 -5.84
N ILE A 152 8.38 0.04 -4.71
CA ILE A 152 7.18 0.70 -4.17
C ILE A 152 6.70 1.79 -5.14
N GLN A 153 7.60 2.61 -5.66
CA GLN A 153 7.24 3.70 -6.56
C GLN A 153 6.65 3.19 -7.89
N GLN A 154 7.16 2.08 -8.41
CA GLN A 154 6.63 1.44 -9.62
C GLN A 154 5.13 1.11 -9.47
N THR A 155 4.67 0.81 -8.26
CA THR A 155 3.26 0.52 -7.96
C THR A 155 2.43 1.77 -7.60
N GLY A 156 3.01 2.96 -7.70
CA GLY A 156 2.36 4.23 -7.36
C GLY A 156 2.43 4.60 -5.88
N GLY A 157 3.21 3.88 -5.07
CA GLY A 157 3.46 4.21 -3.66
C GLY A 157 4.45 5.38 -3.52
N GLY A 158 4.21 6.24 -2.54
CA GLY A 158 5.15 7.29 -2.14
C GLY A 158 6.13 6.80 -1.07
N ASN A 159 7.32 7.38 -1.02
CA ASN A 159 8.35 6.99 -0.06
C ASN A 159 8.84 8.18 0.76
N GLY A 160 9.15 7.92 2.03
CA GLY A 160 9.80 8.85 2.94
C GLY A 160 11.10 8.28 3.49
N PHE A 161 12.13 9.11 3.58
CA PHE A 161 13.47 8.71 4.02
C PHE A 161 14.03 9.71 5.03
N SER A 162 14.74 9.21 6.05
CA SER A 162 15.57 10.06 6.90
C SER A 162 17.04 9.82 6.59
N PHE A 163 17.70 10.83 6.03
CA PHE A 163 19.13 10.83 5.73
C PHE A 163 19.97 11.26 6.93
N SER A 164 19.35 11.56 8.05
CA SER A 164 19.96 12.16 9.24
C SER A 164 21.00 11.28 9.94
N ARG A 165 20.98 9.98 9.67
CA ARG A 165 21.94 9.00 10.22
C ARG A 165 23.21 8.87 9.39
N LEU A 166 23.24 9.43 8.19
CA LEU A 166 24.42 9.39 7.35
C LEU A 166 25.49 10.31 7.91
N ARG A 167 26.74 9.89 7.83
CA ARG A 167 27.88 10.72 8.21
C ARG A 167 27.98 11.95 7.31
N PRO A 168 28.48 13.08 7.81
CA PRO A 168 28.60 14.30 7.04
C PRO A 168 29.64 14.17 5.91
N LYS A 169 29.53 15.04 4.92
CA LYS A 169 30.50 15.17 3.84
C LYS A 169 31.91 15.39 4.40
N GLY A 170 32.88 14.70 3.81
CA GLY A 170 34.28 14.78 4.24
C GLY A 170 34.65 13.88 5.43
N ALA A 171 33.69 13.27 6.13
CA ALA A 171 33.99 12.30 7.17
C ALA A 171 34.78 11.10 6.63
N LEU A 172 35.74 10.61 7.40
CA LEU A 172 36.60 9.50 7.00
C LEU A 172 35.79 8.19 6.85
N VAL A 173 35.93 7.54 5.72
CA VAL A 173 35.39 6.20 5.46
C VAL A 173 36.46 5.17 5.80
N LYS A 174 36.37 4.54 6.97
CA LYS A 174 37.42 3.63 7.50
C LYS A 174 37.74 2.47 6.55
N SER A 175 36.75 1.94 5.84
CA SER A 175 36.92 0.79 4.94
C SER A 175 37.66 1.07 3.64
N SER A 176 37.68 2.32 3.19
CA SER A 176 38.31 2.73 1.91
C SER A 176 39.37 3.81 2.07
N ALA A 177 39.59 4.31 3.29
CA ALA A 177 40.43 5.49 3.58
C ALA A 177 40.06 6.75 2.78
N GLY A 178 38.85 6.77 2.20
CA GLY A 178 38.28 7.88 1.44
C GLY A 178 37.44 8.83 2.30
N GLN A 179 36.90 9.85 1.66
CA GLN A 179 35.99 10.81 2.30
C GLN A 179 34.54 10.52 1.92
N ALA A 180 33.62 10.69 2.86
CA ALA A 180 32.19 10.51 2.66
C ALA A 180 31.60 11.61 1.76
N THR A 181 30.64 11.22 0.93
CA THR A 181 29.88 12.14 0.06
C THR A 181 28.89 12.98 0.85
N GLY A 182 28.43 12.47 1.99
CA GLY A 182 27.37 13.09 2.81
C GLY A 182 25.98 12.86 2.30
N PRO A 183 24.94 13.21 3.10
CA PRO A 183 23.54 12.95 2.78
C PRO A 183 23.05 13.65 1.51
N VAL A 184 23.53 14.88 1.24
CA VAL A 184 23.09 15.66 0.07
C VAL A 184 23.48 14.99 -1.25
N GLY A 185 24.66 14.35 -1.29
CA GLY A 185 25.06 13.57 -2.46
C GLY A 185 24.13 12.39 -2.73
N PHE A 186 23.73 11.67 -1.69
CA PHE A 186 22.79 10.55 -1.82
C PHE A 186 21.36 11.01 -2.11
N LEU A 187 20.93 12.16 -1.57
CA LEU A 187 19.64 12.76 -1.96
C LEU A 187 19.57 13.01 -3.46
N ARG A 188 20.65 13.49 -4.09
CA ARG A 188 20.70 13.65 -5.56
C ARG A 188 20.63 12.33 -6.30
N VAL A 189 21.27 11.26 -5.80
CA VAL A 189 21.18 9.92 -6.40
C VAL A 189 19.74 9.43 -6.39
N TYR A 190 19.04 9.61 -5.26
CA TYR A 190 17.64 9.22 -5.12
C TYR A 190 16.74 10.04 -6.04
N ASP A 191 16.93 11.36 -6.11
CA ASP A 191 16.17 12.26 -6.98
C ASP A 191 16.27 11.84 -8.45
N HIS A 192 17.49 11.62 -8.95
CA HIS A 192 17.68 11.14 -10.32
C HIS A 192 17.06 9.77 -10.55
N ALA A 193 17.26 8.81 -9.65
CA ALA A 193 16.72 7.47 -9.80
C ALA A 193 15.17 7.50 -9.86
N PHE A 194 14.53 8.29 -9.02
CA PHE A 194 13.07 8.41 -9.01
C PHE A 194 12.53 9.19 -10.21
N GLY A 195 13.31 10.07 -10.80
CA GLY A 195 12.97 10.75 -12.04
C GLY A 195 12.82 9.81 -13.23
N GLU A 196 13.61 8.73 -13.26
CA GLU A 196 13.65 7.76 -14.35
C GLU A 196 12.66 6.58 -14.16
N ILE A 197 12.12 6.37 -12.96
CA ILE A 197 11.22 5.24 -12.70
C ILE A 197 9.84 5.53 -13.29
N ALA A 198 9.46 4.78 -14.31
CA ALA A 198 8.11 4.79 -14.84
C ALA A 198 7.12 4.26 -13.79
N GLN A 199 6.07 5.04 -13.53
CA GLN A 199 5.04 4.68 -12.57
C GLN A 199 3.84 4.06 -13.28
N GLY A 200 3.47 2.84 -12.85
CA GLY A 200 2.26 2.17 -13.30
C GLY A 200 1.01 2.70 -12.55
N GLY A 201 -0.13 2.64 -13.22
CA GLY A 201 -1.42 2.95 -12.61
C GLY A 201 -1.83 4.42 -12.66
N THR A 202 -2.90 4.73 -11.92
CA THR A 202 -3.55 6.06 -11.92
C THR A 202 -2.95 7.06 -10.94
N ARG A 203 -2.07 6.60 -10.05
CA ARG A 203 -1.45 7.41 -9.00
C ARG A 203 0.05 7.53 -9.20
N ARG A 204 0.57 8.76 -9.05
CA ARG A 204 2.00 9.02 -8.96
C ARG A 204 2.44 9.04 -7.49
N GLY A 205 3.46 8.24 -7.16
CA GLY A 205 4.14 8.29 -5.87
C GLY A 205 4.97 9.56 -5.75
N ALA A 206 5.01 10.13 -4.55
CA ALA A 206 5.90 11.23 -4.22
C ALA A 206 6.98 10.74 -3.23
N ASN A 207 8.16 11.33 -3.29
CA ASN A 207 9.25 10.99 -2.41
C ASN A 207 9.62 12.19 -1.53
N MET A 208 9.96 11.92 -0.26
CA MET A 208 10.36 12.94 0.69
C MET A 208 11.64 12.54 1.40
N GLY A 209 12.65 13.40 1.35
CA GLY A 209 13.87 13.28 2.14
C GLY A 209 13.80 14.20 3.36
N VAL A 210 14.22 13.71 4.52
CA VAL A 210 14.31 14.47 5.77
C VAL A 210 15.77 14.50 6.22
N LEU A 211 16.24 15.68 6.61
CA LEU A 211 17.52 15.89 7.27
C LEU A 211 17.30 16.68 8.57
N ARG A 212 17.90 16.25 9.67
CA ARG A 212 17.78 16.93 10.95
C ARG A 212 18.43 18.32 10.88
N VAL A 213 17.84 19.27 11.59
CA VAL A 213 18.33 20.65 11.67
C VAL A 213 19.73 20.78 12.31
N ASP A 214 20.14 19.78 13.11
CA ASP A 214 21.45 19.72 13.76
C ASP A 214 22.47 18.87 12.96
N HIS A 215 22.11 18.42 11.74
CA HIS A 215 23.06 17.70 10.90
C HIS A 215 24.09 18.68 10.29
N PRO A 216 25.42 18.35 10.32
CA PRO A 216 26.46 19.27 9.81
C PRO A 216 26.28 19.72 8.36
N ASP A 217 25.60 18.92 7.53
CA ASP A 217 25.38 19.23 6.11
C ASP A 217 24.05 19.94 5.84
N ILE A 218 23.31 20.39 6.89
CA ILE A 218 22.04 21.08 6.70
C ILE A 218 22.25 22.42 5.99
#